data_248e4f57be9bf4b3153627f6fa2de844
#
_entry.id   248e4f57be9bf4b3153627f6fa2de844
#
_cell.length_a   1.000
_cell.length_b   1.000
_cell.length_c   1.000
_cell.angle_alpha   90.00
_cell.angle_beta   90.00
_cell.angle_gamma   90.00
#
_symmetry.space_group_name_H-M   'P 1'
#
loop_
_entity.id
_entity.type
_entity.pdbx_description
1 polymer ?
#
loop_
_entity_poly.entity_id
_entity_poly.type
_entity_poly.pdbx_seq_one_letter_code
_entity_poly.pdbx_strand_id
1 'polypeptide(L)'
;MATESLTLAKALSVKNRLAGRLSQTRSSIETYNSVPVGQRIENDPSNVNVRGEFDRYRALQEALIVVKSAIQRANIAIYEDVLRLGELKSTLQMLNGLNSRHGVEPGYNGVEFNYHAIYRKPEVMALIRKLEGEIDVVQDKLNQYNASTRIEIPTEVLEL
;
A
#
# COMPACT_ATOMS: atom_id res chain seq x y z
N MET A 1 -22.85 -14.41 -15.04
CA MET A 1 -21.65 -13.65 -15.36
C MET A 1 -20.47 -14.61 -15.35
N ALA A 2 -19.59 -14.53 -16.35
CA ALA A 2 -18.38 -15.35 -16.38
C ALA A 2 -17.43 -14.86 -15.30
N THR A 3 -16.75 -15.79 -14.59
CA THR A 3 -15.73 -15.49 -13.59
C THR A 3 -14.41 -16.17 -13.98
N GLU A 4 -13.32 -15.59 -13.56
CA GLU A 4 -11.98 -16.15 -13.69
C GLU A 4 -11.40 -16.43 -12.30
N SER A 5 -10.82 -17.61 -12.14
CA SER A 5 -10.15 -18.03 -10.90
C SER A 5 -8.72 -17.53 -10.87
N LEU A 6 -8.42 -16.60 -9.99
CA LEU A 6 -7.09 -16.00 -9.82
C LEU A 6 -6.49 -16.38 -8.47
N THR A 7 -5.15 -16.44 -8.40
CA THR A 7 -4.48 -16.45 -7.09
C THR A 7 -4.68 -15.12 -6.39
N LEU A 8 -4.68 -15.13 -5.06
CA LEU A 8 -4.82 -13.91 -4.27
C LEU A 8 -3.69 -12.89 -4.59
N ALA A 9 -2.48 -13.37 -4.86
CA ALA A 9 -1.37 -12.55 -5.34
C ALA A 9 -1.70 -11.83 -6.67
N LYS A 10 -2.32 -12.54 -7.62
CA LYS A 10 -2.74 -11.95 -8.90
C LYS A 10 -3.87 -10.94 -8.70
N ALA A 11 -4.82 -11.23 -7.84
CA ALA A 11 -5.91 -10.31 -7.50
C ALA A 11 -5.40 -9.02 -6.82
N LEU A 12 -4.37 -9.10 -5.98
CA LEU A 12 -3.68 -7.93 -5.42
C LEU A 12 -3.04 -7.06 -6.51
N SER A 13 -2.43 -7.69 -7.54
CA SER A 13 -1.90 -6.97 -8.70
C SER A 13 -2.99 -6.29 -9.52
N VAL A 14 -4.14 -6.96 -9.74
CA VAL A 14 -5.33 -6.39 -10.40
C VAL A 14 -5.86 -5.19 -9.61
N LYS A 15 -6.00 -5.33 -8.29
CA LYS A 15 -6.39 -4.22 -7.40
C LYS A 15 -5.49 -2.99 -7.57
N ASN A 16 -4.17 -3.19 -7.60
CA ASN A 16 -3.21 -2.09 -7.74
C ASN A 16 -3.30 -1.44 -9.13
N ARG A 17 -3.47 -2.23 -10.19
CA ARG A 17 -3.68 -1.74 -11.56
C ARG A 17 -4.94 -0.87 -11.65
N LEU A 18 -6.08 -1.36 -11.13
CA LEU A 18 -7.35 -0.62 -11.11
C LEU A 18 -7.25 0.67 -10.29
N ALA A 19 -6.58 0.64 -9.14
CA ALA A 19 -6.36 1.83 -8.31
C ALA A 19 -5.50 2.88 -9.05
N GLY A 20 -4.47 2.45 -9.78
CA GLY A 20 -3.66 3.34 -10.63
C GLY A 20 -4.48 3.98 -11.75
N ARG A 21 -5.29 3.19 -12.48
CA ARG A 21 -6.19 3.69 -13.53
C ARG A 21 -7.23 4.67 -12.97
N LEU A 22 -7.81 4.36 -11.81
CA LEU A 22 -8.75 5.24 -11.13
C LEU A 22 -8.13 6.60 -10.80
N SER A 23 -6.90 6.60 -10.28
CA SER A 23 -6.15 7.83 -9.98
C SER A 23 -5.84 8.64 -11.24
N GLN A 24 -5.43 8.00 -12.34
CA GLN A 24 -5.17 8.67 -13.61
C GLN A 24 -6.45 9.30 -14.19
N THR A 25 -7.56 8.55 -14.22
CA THR A 25 -8.86 9.04 -14.70
C THR A 25 -9.35 10.22 -13.86
N ARG A 26 -9.20 10.12 -12.53
CA ARG A 26 -9.51 11.24 -11.62
C ARG A 26 -8.70 12.49 -11.95
N SER A 27 -7.38 12.36 -12.10
CA SER A 27 -6.50 13.48 -12.47
C SER A 27 -6.88 14.11 -13.81
N SER A 28 -7.25 13.28 -14.80
CA SER A 28 -7.75 13.76 -16.10
C SER A 28 -9.03 14.59 -15.95
N ILE A 29 -10.00 14.12 -15.16
CA ILE A 29 -11.25 14.84 -14.88
C ILE A 29 -10.94 16.19 -14.20
N GLU A 30 -10.14 16.17 -13.13
CA GLU A 30 -9.79 17.38 -12.37
C GLU A 30 -9.05 18.42 -13.24
N THR A 31 -8.15 17.97 -14.11
CA THR A 31 -7.37 18.84 -14.98
C THR A 31 -8.21 19.46 -16.10
N TYR A 32 -9.09 18.68 -16.72
CA TYR A 32 -9.76 19.10 -17.96
C TYR A 32 -11.23 19.52 -17.77
N ASN A 33 -11.76 19.46 -16.55
CA ASN A 33 -13.14 19.87 -16.27
C ASN A 33 -13.39 21.37 -16.59
N SER A 34 -12.40 22.21 -16.32
CA SER A 34 -12.46 23.64 -16.65
C SER A 34 -11.16 24.09 -17.31
N VAL A 35 -11.24 24.60 -18.53
CA VAL A 35 -10.10 25.13 -19.28
C VAL A 35 -10.43 26.52 -19.80
N PRO A 36 -9.43 27.40 -20.01
CA PRO A 36 -9.65 28.74 -20.58
C PRO A 36 -10.35 28.68 -21.94
N VAL A 37 -11.21 29.65 -22.21
CA VAL A 37 -11.89 29.78 -23.47
C VAL A 37 -10.85 29.90 -24.61
N GLY A 38 -11.02 29.13 -25.68
CA GLY A 38 -10.10 29.10 -26.84
C GLY A 38 -8.94 28.07 -26.71
N GLN A 39 -8.75 27.42 -25.57
CA GLN A 39 -7.80 26.33 -25.45
C GLN A 39 -8.39 24.96 -25.84
N ARG A 40 -9.72 24.84 -25.88
CA ARG A 40 -10.40 23.65 -26.38
C ARG A 40 -10.69 23.83 -27.84
N ILE A 41 -9.99 23.11 -28.70
CA ILE A 41 -10.25 23.06 -30.14
C ILE A 41 -11.17 21.86 -30.40
N GLU A 42 -12.30 22.08 -31.04
CA GLU A 42 -13.20 21.00 -31.48
C GLU A 42 -12.41 20.05 -32.40
N ASN A 43 -12.45 18.73 -32.13
CA ASN A 43 -11.70 17.69 -32.85
C ASN A 43 -10.19 17.61 -32.57
N ASP A 44 -9.66 18.31 -31.57
CA ASP A 44 -8.29 18.08 -31.10
C ASP A 44 -8.20 16.69 -30.41
N PRO A 45 -7.28 15.82 -30.82
CA PRO A 45 -7.06 14.52 -30.15
C PRO A 45 -6.73 14.64 -28.65
N SER A 46 -6.24 15.79 -28.21
CA SER A 46 -6.01 16.11 -26.80
C SER A 46 -7.28 16.52 -26.02
N ASN A 47 -8.41 16.73 -26.73
CA ASN A 47 -9.68 17.06 -26.08
C ASN A 47 -10.23 15.87 -25.30
N VAL A 48 -10.10 15.95 -23.98
CA VAL A 48 -10.61 14.92 -23.06
C VAL A 48 -12.13 15.04 -22.96
N ASN A 49 -12.83 13.95 -23.25
CA ASN A 49 -14.25 13.82 -22.96
C ASN A 49 -14.47 13.61 -21.45
N VAL A 50 -14.52 14.69 -20.67
CA VAL A 50 -14.63 14.66 -19.21
C VAL A 50 -15.86 13.88 -18.73
N ARG A 51 -16.98 13.91 -19.47
CA ARG A 51 -18.18 13.11 -19.11
C ARG A 51 -17.92 11.62 -19.28
N GLY A 52 -17.32 11.22 -20.41
CA GLY A 52 -16.91 9.83 -20.63
C GLY A 52 -15.84 9.35 -19.64
N GLU A 53 -14.89 10.22 -19.28
CA GLU A 53 -13.93 9.92 -18.22
C GLU A 53 -14.61 9.75 -16.85
N PHE A 54 -15.66 10.50 -16.55
CA PHE A 54 -16.43 10.33 -15.32
C PHE A 54 -17.18 8.99 -15.28
N ASP A 55 -17.78 8.58 -16.39
CA ASP A 55 -18.44 7.28 -16.51
C ASP A 55 -17.42 6.15 -16.34
N ARG A 56 -16.24 6.27 -16.95
CA ARG A 56 -15.12 5.35 -16.78
C ARG A 56 -14.63 5.30 -15.33
N TYR A 57 -14.51 6.46 -14.67
CA TYR A 57 -14.14 6.55 -13.26
C TYR A 57 -15.11 5.74 -12.38
N ARG A 58 -16.43 5.88 -12.62
CA ARG A 58 -17.46 5.14 -11.90
C ARG A 58 -17.35 3.63 -12.14
N ALA A 59 -17.12 3.19 -13.36
CA ALA A 59 -16.93 1.78 -13.69
C ALA A 59 -15.68 1.20 -12.99
N LEU A 60 -14.55 1.91 -13.00
CA LEU A 60 -13.33 1.53 -12.29
C LEU A 60 -13.53 1.49 -10.78
N GLN A 61 -14.33 2.40 -10.22
CA GLN A 61 -14.66 2.41 -8.78
C GLN A 61 -15.43 1.15 -8.38
N GLU A 62 -16.47 0.79 -9.14
CA GLU A 62 -17.26 -0.42 -8.88
C GLU A 62 -16.39 -1.69 -9.03
N ALA A 63 -15.58 -1.77 -10.07
CA ALA A 63 -14.64 -2.87 -10.28
C ALA A 63 -13.66 -3.01 -9.09
N LEU A 64 -13.14 -1.89 -8.60
CA LEU A 64 -12.23 -1.89 -7.45
C LEU A 64 -12.92 -2.35 -6.15
N ILE A 65 -14.21 -2.00 -5.96
CA ILE A 65 -15.02 -2.48 -4.83
C ILE A 65 -15.16 -4.00 -4.90
N VAL A 66 -15.49 -4.55 -6.07
CA VAL A 66 -15.64 -6.01 -6.27
C VAL A 66 -14.35 -6.74 -5.93
N VAL A 67 -13.21 -6.29 -6.48
CA VAL A 67 -11.92 -6.92 -6.22
C VAL A 67 -11.51 -6.82 -4.75
N LYS A 68 -11.64 -5.65 -4.14
CA LYS A 68 -11.32 -5.45 -2.70
C LYS A 68 -12.18 -6.32 -1.81
N SER A 69 -13.46 -6.45 -2.11
CA SER A 69 -14.39 -7.29 -1.34
C SER A 69 -14.04 -8.79 -1.44
N ALA A 70 -13.65 -9.27 -2.63
CA ALA A 70 -13.20 -10.64 -2.83
C ALA A 70 -11.90 -10.93 -2.06
N ILE A 71 -10.91 -10.02 -2.14
CA ILE A 71 -9.66 -10.10 -1.39
C ILE A 71 -9.94 -10.10 0.11
N GLN A 72 -10.80 -9.22 0.60
CA GLN A 72 -11.11 -9.12 2.03
C GLN A 72 -11.76 -10.42 2.57
N ARG A 73 -12.68 -11.02 1.81
CA ARG A 73 -13.25 -12.31 2.19
C ARG A 73 -12.21 -13.42 2.28
N ALA A 74 -11.26 -13.46 1.32
CA ALA A 74 -10.17 -14.43 1.36
C ALA A 74 -9.21 -14.19 2.55
N ASN A 75 -8.98 -12.94 2.92
CA ASN A 75 -8.07 -12.58 4.00
C ASN A 75 -8.60 -12.89 5.41
N ILE A 76 -9.87 -13.23 5.57
CA ILE A 76 -10.43 -13.57 6.90
C ILE A 76 -9.59 -14.66 7.60
N ALA A 77 -9.13 -15.67 6.85
CA ALA A 77 -8.36 -16.79 7.40
C ALA A 77 -6.94 -16.40 7.88
N ILE A 78 -6.39 -15.29 7.38
CA ILE A 78 -5.02 -14.83 7.70
C ILE A 78 -5.02 -13.43 8.32
N TYR A 79 -6.18 -12.94 8.74
CA TYR A 79 -6.32 -11.56 9.20
C TYR A 79 -5.43 -11.26 10.42
N GLU A 80 -5.31 -12.21 11.34
CA GLU A 80 -4.41 -12.07 12.50
C GLU A 80 -2.94 -11.92 12.07
N ASP A 81 -2.48 -12.71 11.09
CA ASP A 81 -1.11 -12.59 10.59
C ASP A 81 -0.87 -11.24 9.89
N VAL A 82 -1.87 -10.70 9.18
CA VAL A 82 -1.79 -9.36 8.57
C VAL A 82 -1.65 -8.28 9.64
N LEU A 83 -2.46 -8.35 10.71
CA LEU A 83 -2.36 -7.42 11.84
C LEU A 83 -1.01 -7.56 12.55
N ARG A 84 -0.60 -8.79 12.84
CA ARG A 84 0.69 -9.09 13.49
C ARG A 84 1.86 -8.50 12.72
N LEU A 85 1.88 -8.66 11.39
CA LEU A 85 2.91 -8.06 10.54
C LEU A 85 2.95 -6.54 10.66
N GLY A 86 1.78 -5.89 10.71
CA GLY A 86 1.67 -4.44 10.91
C GLY A 86 2.29 -3.99 12.24
N GLU A 87 1.95 -4.66 13.34
CA GLU A 87 2.47 -4.34 14.69
C GLU A 87 3.98 -4.62 14.82
N LEU A 88 4.48 -5.73 14.24
CA LEU A 88 5.92 -6.02 14.21
C LEU A 88 6.69 -4.92 13.45
N LYS A 89 6.19 -4.46 12.29
CA LYS A 89 6.82 -3.37 11.52
C LYS A 89 6.76 -2.04 12.28
N SER A 90 5.68 -1.75 13.00
CA SER A 90 5.56 -0.57 13.86
C SER A 90 6.59 -0.62 15.01
N THR A 91 6.75 -1.79 15.64
CA THR A 91 7.77 -2.00 16.69
C THR A 91 9.19 -1.85 16.14
N LEU A 92 9.46 -2.36 14.93
CA LEU A 92 10.75 -2.19 14.26
C LEU A 92 11.05 -0.70 13.99
N GLN A 93 10.07 0.05 13.54
CA GLN A 93 10.21 1.50 13.34
C GLN A 93 10.51 2.21 14.66
N MET A 94 9.84 1.87 15.74
CA MET A 94 10.08 2.42 17.08
C MET A 94 11.52 2.11 17.54
N LEU A 95 12.01 0.87 17.41
CA LEU A 95 13.36 0.48 17.77
C LEU A 95 14.43 1.22 16.95
N ASN A 96 14.20 1.42 15.64
CA ASN A 96 15.09 2.17 14.77
C ASN A 96 15.18 3.66 15.15
N GLY A 97 14.11 4.23 15.71
CA GLY A 97 14.07 5.60 16.21
C GLY A 97 14.51 5.75 17.68
N LEU A 98 14.82 4.66 18.37
CA LEU A 98 15.13 4.70 19.80
C LEU A 98 16.44 5.43 20.07
N ASN A 99 16.38 6.45 20.93
CA ASN A 99 17.58 7.15 21.38
C ASN A 99 18.41 6.24 22.32
N SER A 100 19.53 5.74 21.83
CA SER A 100 20.42 4.85 22.58
C SER A 100 21.77 5.52 22.93
N ARG A 101 21.79 6.86 23.01
CA ARG A 101 22.98 7.62 23.44
C ARG A 101 23.37 7.19 24.84
N HIS A 102 24.68 6.96 25.04
CA HIS A 102 25.24 6.56 26.34
C HIS A 102 26.65 7.10 26.48
N GLY A 103 26.96 7.68 27.65
CA GLY A 103 28.24 8.32 27.93
C GLY A 103 28.20 9.83 27.76
N VAL A 104 29.38 10.44 27.81
CA VAL A 104 29.55 11.90 27.73
C VAL A 104 29.61 12.31 26.25
N GLU A 105 28.75 13.22 25.86
CA GLU A 105 28.75 13.83 24.53
C GLU A 105 28.93 15.37 24.66
N PRO A 106 29.73 16.00 23.78
CA PRO A 106 29.87 17.45 23.78
C PRO A 106 28.55 18.10 23.32
N GLY A 107 28.10 19.06 24.12
CA GLY A 107 26.94 19.86 23.81
C GLY A 107 27.30 21.25 23.27
N TYR A 108 26.29 22.11 23.14
CA TYR A 108 26.48 23.49 22.69
C TYR A 108 27.25 24.31 23.74
N ASN A 109 28.13 25.22 23.32
CA ASN A 109 28.88 26.16 24.19
C ASN A 109 29.78 25.50 25.25
N GLY A 110 30.35 24.30 24.97
CA GLY A 110 31.29 23.64 25.89
C GLY A 110 30.62 22.96 27.08
N VAL A 111 29.29 22.83 27.08
CA VAL A 111 28.55 22.04 28.06
C VAL A 111 28.62 20.59 27.65
N GLU A 112 28.99 19.69 28.56
CA GLU A 112 28.95 18.24 28.32
C GLU A 112 27.64 17.67 28.86
N PHE A 113 27.00 16.78 28.06
CA PHE A 113 25.85 16.01 28.50
C PHE A 113 26.24 14.56 28.73
N ASN A 114 25.87 14.02 29.90
CA ASN A 114 26.09 12.63 30.21
C ASN A 114 24.77 11.86 30.05
N TYR A 115 24.71 11.03 29.01
CA TYR A 115 23.54 10.23 28.68
C TYR A 115 23.62 8.86 29.32
N HIS A 116 22.49 8.36 29.82
CA HIS A 116 22.37 7.00 30.35
C HIS A 116 21.27 6.26 29.62
N ALA A 117 21.62 5.42 28.65
CA ALA A 117 20.67 4.57 27.96
C ALA A 117 20.36 3.32 28.80
N ILE A 118 19.07 3.00 28.97
CA ILE A 118 18.59 1.74 29.54
C ILE A 118 18.89 0.61 28.55
N TYR A 119 18.47 0.79 27.28
CA TYR A 119 18.85 -0.09 26.18
C TYR A 119 20.02 0.56 25.41
N ARG A 120 21.19 -0.05 25.48
CA ARG A 120 22.37 0.41 24.74
C ARG A 120 22.28 -0.01 23.28
N LYS A 121 23.00 0.68 22.41
CA LYS A 121 22.99 0.44 20.95
C LYS A 121 23.16 -1.04 20.54
N PRO A 122 24.10 -1.84 21.12
CA PRO A 122 24.22 -3.27 20.80
C PRO A 122 22.97 -4.07 21.14
N GLU A 123 22.30 -3.76 22.27
CA GLU A 123 21.06 -4.44 22.71
C GLU A 123 19.90 -4.09 21.79
N VAL A 124 19.76 -2.81 21.41
CA VAL A 124 18.76 -2.37 20.42
C VAL A 124 18.97 -3.08 19.08
N MET A 125 20.22 -3.20 18.61
CA MET A 125 20.52 -3.91 17.37
C MET A 125 20.21 -5.42 17.47
N ALA A 126 20.41 -6.04 18.62
CA ALA A 126 20.04 -7.45 18.83
C ALA A 126 18.51 -7.64 18.80
N LEU A 127 17.75 -6.71 19.41
CA LEU A 127 16.29 -6.71 19.35
C LEU A 127 15.77 -6.51 17.92
N ILE A 128 16.37 -5.58 17.16
CA ILE A 128 16.04 -5.34 15.75
C ILE A 128 16.22 -6.63 14.94
N ARG A 129 17.39 -7.28 15.01
CA ARG A 129 17.65 -8.53 14.27
C ARG A 129 16.66 -9.63 14.59
N LYS A 130 16.31 -9.78 15.88
CA LYS A 130 15.31 -10.76 16.30
C LYS A 130 13.96 -10.45 15.69
N LEU A 131 13.54 -9.18 15.73
CA LEU A 131 12.26 -8.72 15.20
C LEU A 131 12.17 -8.84 13.67
N GLU A 132 13.28 -8.56 12.96
CA GLU A 132 13.38 -8.78 11.52
C GLU A 132 13.15 -10.26 11.15
N GLY A 133 13.73 -11.19 11.91
CA GLY A 133 13.48 -12.62 11.72
C GLY A 133 12.02 -13.02 11.97
N GLU A 134 11.35 -12.42 12.95
CA GLU A 134 9.92 -12.65 13.20
C GLU A 134 9.05 -12.08 12.04
N ILE A 135 9.42 -10.92 11.52
CA ILE A 135 8.77 -10.30 10.35
C ILE A 135 8.90 -11.19 9.12
N ASP A 136 10.09 -11.72 8.84
CA ASP A 136 10.35 -12.60 7.69
C ASP A 136 9.47 -13.85 7.75
N VAL A 137 9.37 -14.52 8.92
CA VAL A 137 8.51 -15.70 9.10
C VAL A 137 7.04 -15.39 8.80
N VAL A 138 6.51 -14.28 9.31
CA VAL A 138 5.10 -13.90 9.06
C VAL A 138 4.90 -13.49 7.61
N GLN A 139 5.86 -12.77 7.03
CA GLN A 139 5.79 -12.34 5.62
C GLN A 139 5.81 -13.54 4.67
N ASP A 140 6.66 -14.54 4.92
CA ASP A 140 6.73 -15.77 4.12
C ASP A 140 5.42 -16.56 4.19
N LYS A 141 4.82 -16.70 5.38
CA LYS A 141 3.50 -17.32 5.55
C LYS A 141 2.43 -16.61 4.72
N LEU A 142 2.40 -15.27 4.75
CA LEU A 142 1.46 -14.47 3.95
C LEU A 142 1.71 -14.62 2.45
N ASN A 143 2.98 -14.63 2.01
CA ASN A 143 3.35 -14.82 0.62
C ASN A 143 2.91 -16.20 0.09
N GLN A 144 3.13 -17.25 0.87
CA GLN A 144 2.70 -18.60 0.53
C GLN A 144 1.17 -18.69 0.43
N TYR A 145 0.45 -18.10 1.38
CA TYR A 145 -1.01 -18.06 1.36
C TYR A 145 -1.52 -17.32 0.10
N ASN A 146 -0.94 -16.16 -0.20
CA ASN A 146 -1.33 -15.36 -1.36
C ASN A 146 -1.04 -16.07 -2.71
N ALA A 147 0.00 -16.89 -2.76
CA ALA A 147 0.36 -17.66 -3.95
C ALA A 147 -0.54 -18.87 -4.18
N SER A 148 -1.06 -19.49 -3.12
CA SER A 148 -1.86 -20.73 -3.17
C SER A 148 -3.37 -20.49 -3.14
N THR A 149 -3.84 -19.47 -2.43
CA THR A 149 -5.27 -19.18 -2.28
C THR A 149 -5.84 -18.60 -3.57
N ARG A 150 -6.97 -19.13 -4.03
CA ARG A 150 -7.67 -18.69 -5.24
C ARG A 150 -8.99 -18.01 -4.88
N ILE A 151 -9.32 -16.99 -5.69
CA ILE A 151 -10.57 -16.24 -5.60
C ILE A 151 -11.19 -16.07 -6.98
N GLU A 152 -12.51 -15.98 -7.04
CA GLU A 152 -13.25 -15.74 -8.27
C GLU A 152 -13.49 -14.24 -8.48
N ILE A 153 -13.11 -13.74 -9.64
CA ILE A 153 -13.34 -12.35 -10.07
C ILE A 153 -14.12 -12.35 -11.39
N PRO A 154 -15.16 -11.51 -11.52
CA PRO A 154 -15.87 -11.36 -12.80
C PRO A 154 -14.92 -10.94 -13.94
N THR A 155 -15.06 -11.58 -15.11
CA THR A 155 -14.18 -11.34 -16.26
C THR A 155 -14.21 -9.89 -16.72
N GLU A 156 -15.40 -9.26 -16.69
CA GLU A 156 -15.61 -7.84 -17.04
C GLU A 156 -14.76 -6.86 -16.20
N VAL A 157 -14.46 -7.23 -14.94
CA VAL A 157 -13.60 -6.43 -14.04
C VAL A 157 -12.12 -6.52 -14.44
N LEU A 158 -11.72 -7.63 -15.06
CA LEU A 158 -10.34 -7.87 -15.47
C LEU A 158 -9.98 -7.15 -16.79
N GLU A 159 -10.98 -6.86 -17.60
CA GLU A 159 -10.86 -6.16 -18.91
C GLU A 159 -10.73 -4.63 -18.76
N LEU A 160 -11.15 -4.09 -17.62
CA LEU A 160 -10.98 -2.68 -17.26
C LEU A 160 -9.52 -2.33 -16.93
#